data_7bb8dc5594d9b9e08ff30ed2dccff33c
#
_entry.id   7bb8dc5594d9b9e08ff30ed2dccff33c
#
_cell.length_a   1.000
_cell.length_b   1.000
_cell.length_c   1.000
_cell.angle_alpha   90.00
_cell.angle_beta   90.00
_cell.angle_gamma   90.00
#
_symmetry.space_group_name_H-M   'P 1'
#
loop_
_entity.id
_entity.type
_entity.pdbx_description
1 polymer ?
#
loop_
_entity_poly.entity_id
_entity_poly.type
_entity_poly.pdbx_seq_one_letter_code
_entity_poly.pdbx_strand_id
1 'polypeptide(L)'
;PAQAVDKVEVYDKLSDAAEFSGMDDGEGYKAINIVTKPNMRQGQFGKLYAGYGYQPETEGTTSNHKYNVGGNVNLFHGSSRVSVIGLFNNVNQQNFSFEDILGVSGGSGVRGGVGALMVRPQSGVASVNSFGVNYSDSWGKTGRQDKVTLQASYFFNRTTTKNYSTIDKWYETPSPIDTLHTDGYSNN
;
A
#
# COMPACT_ATOMS: atom_id res chain seq x y z
N PRO A 1 -1.12 16.95 8.61
CA PRO A 1 -0.59 17.78 9.69
C PRO A 1 -1.72 18.61 10.30
N ALA A 2 -1.80 18.63 11.65
CA ALA A 2 -2.89 19.31 12.37
C ALA A 2 -3.02 20.81 12.03
N GLN A 3 -1.94 21.43 11.58
CA GLN A 3 -1.92 22.85 11.20
C GLN A 3 -2.77 23.17 9.95
N ALA A 4 -3.09 22.18 9.13
CA ALA A 4 -3.93 22.35 7.94
C ALA A 4 -5.43 22.31 8.25
N VAL A 5 -5.81 21.87 9.45
CA VAL A 5 -7.20 21.73 9.87
C VAL A 5 -7.71 23.09 10.33
N ASP A 6 -8.87 23.50 9.79
CA ASP A 6 -9.61 24.67 10.23
C ASP A 6 -10.60 24.29 11.31
N LYS A 7 -11.45 23.31 11.04
CA LYS A 7 -12.41 22.76 12.00
C LYS A 7 -12.67 21.29 11.75
N VAL A 8 -13.12 20.62 12.79
CA VAL A 8 -13.62 19.24 12.74
C VAL A 8 -15.11 19.28 13.03
N GLU A 9 -15.91 18.81 12.11
CA GLU A 9 -17.36 18.70 12.25
C GLU A 9 -17.71 17.24 12.49
N VAL A 10 -18.45 16.96 13.54
CA VAL A 10 -19.02 15.65 13.83
C VAL A 10 -20.52 15.75 13.64
N TYR A 11 -21.06 14.92 12.76
CA TYR A 11 -22.50 14.90 12.51
C TYR A 11 -22.99 13.47 12.33
N ASP A 12 -24.26 13.28 12.57
CA ASP A 12 -24.90 12.00 12.33
C ASP A 12 -25.25 11.93 10.83
N LYS A 13 -24.71 10.93 10.14
CA LYS A 13 -24.99 10.67 8.73
C LYS A 13 -25.92 9.47 8.63
N LEU A 14 -26.99 9.62 7.87
CA LEU A 14 -27.88 8.53 7.50
C LEU A 14 -27.14 7.51 6.62
N SER A 15 -27.66 6.30 6.53
CA SER A 15 -27.15 5.31 5.57
C SER A 15 -27.30 5.82 4.13
N ASP A 16 -26.50 5.32 3.21
CA ASP A 16 -26.58 5.72 1.80
C ASP A 16 -27.97 5.37 1.20
N ALA A 17 -28.63 4.33 1.72
CA ALA A 17 -29.99 3.95 1.35
C ALA A 17 -31.04 4.94 1.87
N ALA A 18 -30.92 5.39 3.11
CA ALA A 18 -31.78 6.39 3.72
C ALA A 18 -31.60 7.77 3.09
N GLU A 19 -30.36 8.15 2.75
CA GLU A 19 -30.07 9.40 2.05
C GLU A 19 -30.65 9.41 0.63
N PHE A 20 -30.67 8.27 -0.05
CA PHE A 20 -31.25 8.13 -1.40
C PHE A 20 -32.77 8.06 -1.38
N SER A 21 -33.38 7.32 -0.44
CA SER A 21 -34.82 7.12 -0.36
C SER A 21 -35.57 8.25 0.36
N GLY A 22 -34.86 9.03 1.18
CA GLY A 22 -35.45 10.04 2.06
C GLY A 22 -36.20 9.44 3.27
N MET A 23 -36.07 8.12 3.49
CA MET A 23 -36.68 7.41 4.62
C MET A 23 -35.57 7.00 5.59
N ASP A 24 -35.76 7.29 6.87
CA ASP A 24 -34.84 6.86 7.92
C ASP A 24 -34.99 5.34 8.13
N ASP A 25 -33.90 4.60 7.88
CA ASP A 25 -33.84 3.15 8.08
C ASP A 25 -33.32 2.74 9.47
N GLY A 26 -33.05 3.74 10.32
CA GLY A 26 -32.51 3.53 11.67
C GLY A 26 -31.03 3.17 11.69
N GLU A 27 -30.36 3.09 10.55
CA GLU A 27 -28.94 2.81 10.42
C GLU A 27 -28.14 4.10 10.17
N GLY A 28 -27.96 4.90 11.21
CA GLY A 28 -27.11 6.10 11.18
C GLY A 28 -25.73 5.83 11.76
N TYR A 29 -24.72 6.51 11.23
CA TYR A 29 -23.38 6.49 11.80
C TYR A 29 -22.84 7.92 11.99
N LYS A 30 -21.94 8.07 12.99
CA LYS A 30 -21.28 9.36 13.21
C LYS A 30 -20.19 9.55 12.16
N ALA A 31 -20.35 10.57 11.34
CA ALA A 31 -19.37 10.99 10.36
C ALA A 31 -18.53 12.15 10.91
N ILE A 32 -17.26 12.13 10.60
CA ILE A 32 -16.31 13.20 10.93
C ILE A 32 -15.93 13.89 9.63
N ASN A 33 -16.22 15.18 9.52
CA ASN A 33 -15.76 16.01 8.44
C ASN A 33 -14.62 16.91 8.91
N ILE A 34 -13.45 16.75 8.32
CA ILE A 34 -12.29 17.60 8.61
C ILE A 34 -12.23 18.70 7.55
N VAL A 35 -12.56 19.91 7.96
CA VAL A 35 -12.49 21.08 7.10
C VAL A 35 -11.09 21.66 7.15
N THR A 36 -10.43 21.75 6.00
CA THR A 36 -9.12 22.36 5.87
C THR A 36 -9.23 23.85 5.58
N LYS A 37 -8.24 24.62 6.04
CA LYS A 37 -8.14 26.08 5.80
C LYS A 37 -8.17 26.37 4.29
N PRO A 38 -8.81 27.47 3.85
CA PRO A 38 -8.93 27.82 2.42
C PRO A 38 -7.58 27.90 1.67
N ASN A 39 -6.55 28.35 2.34
CA ASN A 39 -5.19 28.41 1.80
C ASN A 39 -4.49 27.04 1.70
N MET A 40 -5.06 25.98 2.28
CA MET A 40 -4.55 24.61 2.27
C MET A 40 -5.31 23.70 1.29
N ARG A 41 -6.20 24.26 0.46
CA ARG A 41 -6.92 23.50 -0.58
C ARG A 41 -6.06 23.11 -1.77
N GLN A 42 -4.87 23.68 -1.86
CA GLN A 42 -3.83 23.34 -2.84
C GLN A 42 -2.57 22.98 -2.08
N GLY A 43 -1.97 21.88 -2.40
CA GLY A 43 -0.77 21.45 -1.71
C GLY A 43 -0.23 20.12 -2.22
N GLN A 44 0.96 19.87 -1.79
CA GLN A 44 1.63 18.60 -2.03
C GLN A 44 2.30 18.14 -0.75
N PHE A 45 2.24 16.86 -0.50
CA PHE A 45 3.03 16.23 0.54
C PHE A 45 3.43 14.83 0.12
N GLY A 46 4.52 14.36 0.66
CA GLY A 46 4.98 13.02 0.36
C GLY A 46 6.25 12.69 1.12
N LYS A 47 6.66 11.45 0.98
CA LYS A 47 7.90 10.92 1.54
C LYS A 47 8.57 10.10 0.43
N LEU A 48 9.81 10.39 0.16
CA LEU A 48 10.66 9.60 -0.73
C LEU A 48 11.87 9.13 0.06
N TYR A 49 12.24 7.88 -0.15
CA TYR A 49 13.45 7.32 0.44
C TYR A 49 14.19 6.45 -0.57
N ALA A 50 15.50 6.44 -0.44
CA ALA A 50 16.38 5.58 -1.21
C ALA A 50 17.50 5.07 -0.31
N GLY A 51 17.74 3.78 -0.36
CA GLY A 51 18.83 3.11 0.35
C GLY A 51 19.61 2.21 -0.60
N TYR A 52 20.92 2.17 -0.41
CA TYR A 52 21.79 1.27 -1.12
C TYR A 52 22.74 0.61 -0.13
N GLY A 53 23.02 -0.67 -0.33
CA GLY A 53 23.95 -1.44 0.47
C GLY A 53 24.69 -2.47 -0.37
N TYR A 54 25.82 -2.90 0.14
CA TYR A 54 26.59 -3.99 -0.42
C TYR A 54 26.67 -5.11 0.61
N GLN A 55 26.35 -6.32 0.18
CA GLN A 55 26.46 -7.53 0.98
C GLN A 55 27.56 -8.40 0.36
N PRO A 56 28.62 -8.77 1.11
CA PRO A 56 29.62 -9.72 0.63
C PRO A 56 28.95 -11.02 0.20
N GLU A 57 29.53 -11.68 -0.78
CA GLU A 57 29.05 -12.99 -1.25
C GLU A 57 29.04 -13.99 -0.09
N THR A 58 27.84 -14.55 0.11
CA THR A 58 27.61 -15.65 1.04
C THR A 58 26.87 -16.72 0.26
N GLU A 59 27.09 -17.97 0.56
CA GLU A 59 26.42 -19.10 -0.06
C GLU A 59 24.89 -18.88 -0.07
N GLY A 60 24.28 -18.95 -1.23
CA GLY A 60 22.83 -18.65 -1.41
C GLY A 60 22.46 -17.20 -1.71
N THR A 61 23.40 -16.27 -1.80
CA THR A 61 23.12 -14.87 -2.12
C THR A 61 23.10 -14.63 -3.62
N THR A 62 21.97 -14.12 -4.14
CA THR A 62 21.76 -13.88 -5.59
C THR A 62 22.24 -12.53 -6.08
N SER A 63 22.51 -11.60 -5.21
CA SER A 63 22.98 -10.26 -5.57
C SER A 63 23.73 -9.63 -4.41
N ASN A 64 24.91 -9.13 -4.70
CA ASN A 64 25.74 -8.42 -3.73
C ASN A 64 25.29 -6.99 -3.52
N HIS A 65 24.60 -6.42 -4.50
CA HIS A 65 24.07 -5.08 -4.44
C HIS A 65 22.64 -5.11 -3.91
N LYS A 66 22.40 -4.41 -2.81
CA LYS A 66 21.09 -4.27 -2.19
C LYS A 66 20.59 -2.85 -2.38
N TYR A 67 19.32 -2.72 -2.75
CA TYR A 67 18.69 -1.42 -2.90
C TYR A 67 17.28 -1.44 -2.32
N ASN A 68 16.85 -0.29 -1.83
CA ASN A 68 15.49 -0.05 -1.39
C ASN A 68 15.12 1.39 -1.73
N VAL A 69 14.20 1.56 -2.66
CA VAL A 69 13.70 2.86 -3.12
C VAL A 69 12.19 2.82 -3.02
N GLY A 70 11.61 3.84 -2.41
CA GLY A 70 10.17 3.90 -2.30
C GLY A 70 9.67 5.22 -1.77
N GLY A 71 8.36 5.27 -1.59
CA GLY A 71 7.68 6.41 -1.01
C GLY A 71 6.33 6.70 -1.63
N ASN A 72 5.76 7.81 -1.22
CA ASN A 72 4.50 8.31 -1.72
C ASN A 72 4.56 9.81 -2.02
N VAL A 73 3.74 10.26 -2.96
CA VAL A 73 3.51 11.67 -3.28
C VAL A 73 2.01 11.89 -3.42
N ASN A 74 1.49 12.89 -2.74
CA ASN A 74 0.10 13.27 -2.76
C ASN A 74 -0.03 14.73 -3.19
N LEU A 75 -0.84 14.96 -4.22
CA LEU A 75 -1.11 16.27 -4.80
C LEU A 75 -2.59 16.58 -4.62
N PHE A 76 -2.89 17.78 -4.15
CA PHE A 76 -4.25 18.27 -3.94
C PHE A 76 -4.43 19.58 -4.70
N HIS A 77 -5.50 19.67 -5.44
CA HIS A 77 -5.91 20.90 -6.11
C HIS A 77 -7.43 21.01 -6.10
N GLY A 78 -7.97 21.81 -5.18
CA GLY A 78 -9.41 21.92 -4.99
C GLY A 78 -10.07 20.60 -4.58
N SER A 79 -10.91 20.05 -5.46
CA SER A 79 -11.55 18.74 -5.30
C SER A 79 -10.73 17.58 -5.85
N SER A 80 -9.73 17.91 -6.68
CA SER A 80 -8.88 16.92 -7.33
C SER A 80 -7.77 16.43 -6.38
N ARG A 81 -7.57 15.14 -6.37
CA ARG A 81 -6.52 14.49 -5.59
C ARG A 81 -5.83 13.43 -6.43
N VAL A 82 -4.52 13.51 -6.48
CA VAL A 82 -3.66 12.50 -7.09
C VAL A 82 -2.72 11.96 -6.02
N SER A 83 -2.68 10.65 -5.87
CA SER A 83 -1.73 9.98 -4.97
C SER A 83 -0.93 8.96 -5.76
N VAL A 84 0.37 9.01 -5.62
CA VAL A 84 1.31 8.08 -6.26
C VAL A 84 2.10 7.38 -5.16
N ILE A 85 2.25 6.07 -5.26
CA ILE A 85 3.03 5.25 -4.33
C ILE A 85 3.96 4.33 -5.12
N GLY A 86 5.17 4.12 -4.64
CA GLY A 86 6.15 3.23 -5.27
C GLY A 86 7.01 2.51 -4.25
N LEU A 87 7.38 1.26 -4.56
CA LEU A 87 8.29 0.45 -3.77
C LEU A 87 9.11 -0.44 -4.71
N PHE A 88 10.40 -0.24 -4.74
CA PHE A 88 11.36 -0.98 -5.57
C PHE A 88 12.51 -1.43 -4.69
N ASN A 89 12.63 -2.73 -4.48
CA ASN A 89 13.69 -3.24 -3.61
C ASN A 89 14.06 -4.71 -3.89
N ASN A 90 15.24 -5.10 -3.41
CA ASN A 90 15.70 -6.47 -3.35
C ASN A 90 16.19 -6.87 -1.93
N VAL A 91 15.66 -6.19 -0.90
CA VAL A 91 15.98 -6.43 0.51
C VAL A 91 14.87 -7.16 1.26
N ASN A 92 14.03 -7.89 0.53
CA ASN A 92 12.91 -8.67 1.07
C ASN A 92 11.80 -7.84 1.76
N GLN A 93 11.68 -6.56 1.45
CA GLN A 93 10.55 -5.77 1.88
C GLN A 93 9.38 -6.02 0.92
N GLN A 94 8.46 -6.88 1.30
CA GLN A 94 7.39 -7.36 0.40
C GLN A 94 6.18 -6.42 0.35
N ASN A 95 6.03 -5.55 1.32
CA ASN A 95 4.89 -4.63 1.42
C ASN A 95 5.35 -3.19 1.65
N PHE A 96 4.47 -2.27 1.26
CA PHE A 96 4.59 -0.86 1.62
C PHE A 96 4.59 -0.68 3.14
N SER A 97 5.30 0.32 3.64
CA SER A 97 5.19 0.69 5.03
C SER A 97 3.81 1.29 5.32
N PHE A 98 3.36 1.17 6.56
CA PHE A 98 2.08 1.78 6.98
C PHE A 98 2.05 3.29 6.73
N GLU A 99 3.18 3.95 6.90
CA GLU A 99 3.33 5.39 6.64
C GLU A 99 3.18 5.73 5.15
N ASP A 100 3.66 4.86 4.25
CA ASP A 100 3.50 5.07 2.81
C ASP A 100 2.03 4.95 2.39
N ILE A 101 1.30 4.03 3.00
CA ILE A 101 -0.11 3.78 2.74
C ILE A 101 -1.01 4.88 3.31
N LEU A 102 -0.70 5.43 4.49
CA LEU A 102 -1.48 6.50 5.11
C LEU A 102 -1.63 7.72 4.20
N GLY A 103 -0.60 8.04 3.41
CA GLY A 103 -0.66 9.12 2.44
C GLY A 103 -1.68 8.86 1.32
N VAL A 104 -1.88 7.62 0.93
CA VAL A 104 -2.74 7.21 -0.19
C VAL A 104 -4.18 6.96 0.25
N SER A 105 -4.40 6.41 1.44
CA SER A 105 -5.71 5.97 1.93
C SER A 105 -6.56 7.07 2.60
N GLY A 106 -6.02 8.26 2.79
CA GLY A 106 -6.71 9.38 3.46
C GLY A 106 -7.91 9.99 2.71
N GLY A 107 -8.46 9.29 1.74
CA GLY A 107 -9.73 9.58 1.09
C GLY A 107 -10.49 8.28 0.87
N SER A 108 -11.80 8.33 0.99
CA SER A 108 -12.76 7.21 0.85
C SER A 108 -12.75 6.50 -0.51
N GLY A 109 -11.64 6.51 -1.24
CA GLY A 109 -11.56 6.13 -2.65
C GLY A 109 -10.81 4.83 -2.97
N VAL A 110 -10.14 4.18 -2.02
CA VAL A 110 -9.58 2.86 -2.31
C VAL A 110 -10.67 1.82 -2.02
N ARG A 111 -11.48 1.51 -3.03
CA ARG A 111 -12.39 0.35 -2.98
C ARG A 111 -11.53 -0.91 -2.77
N GLY A 112 -11.65 -1.50 -1.59
CA GLY A 112 -10.82 -2.63 -1.17
C GLY A 112 -9.92 -2.33 0.03
N GLY A 113 -9.83 -1.06 0.45
CA GLY A 113 -9.03 -0.65 1.61
C GLY A 113 -7.53 -0.87 1.43
N VAL A 114 -6.80 -0.71 2.52
CA VAL A 114 -5.34 -0.92 2.61
C VAL A 114 -4.93 -2.34 2.19
N GLY A 115 -5.82 -3.33 2.39
CA GLY A 115 -5.58 -4.72 2.02
C GLY A 115 -5.34 -4.95 0.52
N ALA A 116 -5.90 -4.10 -0.35
CA ALA A 116 -5.68 -4.20 -1.80
C ALA A 116 -4.24 -3.83 -2.22
N LEU A 117 -3.53 -3.09 -1.38
CA LEU A 117 -2.14 -2.69 -1.60
C LEU A 117 -1.13 -3.64 -0.92
N MET A 118 -1.62 -4.61 -0.16
CA MET A 118 -0.78 -5.56 0.55
C MET A 118 -0.74 -6.90 -0.16
N VAL A 119 0.45 -7.44 -0.30
CA VAL A 119 0.70 -8.77 -0.85
C VAL A 119 0.91 -9.75 0.31
N ARG A 120 0.43 -10.99 0.17
CA ARG A 120 0.73 -12.04 1.16
C ARG A 120 2.23 -12.30 1.18
N PRO A 121 2.89 -12.19 2.34
CA PRO A 121 4.32 -12.47 2.43
C PRO A 121 4.63 -13.90 2.00
N GLN A 122 5.67 -14.05 1.19
CA GLN A 122 6.17 -15.34 0.74
C GLN A 122 7.52 -15.65 1.41
N SER A 123 7.77 -16.91 1.68
CA SER A 123 9.07 -17.35 2.19
C SER A 123 10.15 -17.22 1.11
N GLY A 124 11.36 -16.84 1.50
CA GLY A 124 12.50 -16.68 0.60
C GLY A 124 12.95 -15.24 0.46
N VAL A 125 13.96 -15.01 -0.37
CA VAL A 125 14.48 -13.66 -0.67
C VAL A 125 13.69 -13.07 -1.82
N ALA A 126 12.88 -12.04 -1.53
CA ALA A 126 12.02 -11.40 -2.51
C ALA A 126 12.63 -10.10 -3.04
N SER A 127 12.51 -9.90 -4.36
CA SER A 127 12.64 -8.62 -5.04
C SER A 127 11.25 -8.12 -5.42
N VAL A 128 10.95 -6.87 -5.08
CA VAL A 128 9.64 -6.28 -5.27
C VAL A 128 9.73 -5.03 -6.12
N ASN A 129 8.86 -4.94 -7.12
CA ASN A 129 8.65 -3.76 -7.94
C ASN A 129 7.16 -3.47 -7.94
N SER A 130 6.75 -2.46 -7.18
CA SER A 130 5.36 -2.10 -7.00
C SER A 130 5.16 -0.61 -7.25
N PHE A 131 4.08 -0.29 -7.95
CA PHE A 131 3.73 1.09 -8.27
C PHE A 131 2.21 1.23 -8.27
N GLY A 132 1.71 2.29 -7.67
CA GLY A 132 0.29 2.59 -7.61
C GLY A 132 0.00 4.06 -7.86
N VAL A 133 -1.11 4.32 -8.53
CA VAL A 133 -1.67 5.65 -8.72
C VAL A 133 -3.14 5.63 -8.33
N ASN A 134 -3.54 6.62 -7.58
CA ASN A 134 -4.94 6.87 -7.24
C ASN A 134 -5.30 8.30 -7.63
N TYR A 135 -6.39 8.45 -8.36
CA TYR A 135 -6.97 9.73 -8.75
C TYR A 135 -8.39 9.81 -8.21
N SER A 136 -8.72 10.94 -7.63
CA SER A 136 -10.08 11.24 -7.19
C SER A 136 -10.40 12.70 -7.48
N ASP A 137 -11.56 12.94 -8.07
CA ASP A 137 -12.06 14.30 -8.29
C ASP A 137 -13.58 14.36 -8.15
N SER A 138 -14.10 15.54 -7.84
CA SER A 138 -15.52 15.78 -7.68
C SER A 138 -15.92 17.09 -8.34
N TRP A 139 -16.88 17.03 -9.24
CA TRP A 139 -17.45 18.18 -9.94
C TRP A 139 -18.91 18.38 -9.54
N GLY A 140 -19.37 19.61 -9.53
CA GLY A 140 -20.75 20.01 -9.18
C GLY A 140 -20.81 20.89 -7.95
N LYS A 141 -21.97 21.48 -7.70
CA LYS A 141 -22.20 22.35 -6.53
C LYS A 141 -22.55 21.50 -5.31
N THR A 142 -21.88 21.77 -4.19
CA THR A 142 -22.19 21.15 -2.90
C THR A 142 -23.64 21.40 -2.54
N GLY A 143 -24.42 20.35 -2.24
CA GLY A 143 -25.81 20.43 -1.85
C GLY A 143 -26.83 20.29 -2.99
N ARG A 144 -26.40 20.00 -4.23
CA ARG A 144 -27.26 19.65 -5.35
C ARG A 144 -27.07 18.22 -5.81
N GLN A 145 -28.10 17.61 -6.39
CA GLN A 145 -28.07 16.23 -6.95
C GLN A 145 -27.10 16.06 -8.13
N ASP A 146 -26.49 17.15 -8.60
CA ASP A 146 -25.59 17.15 -9.78
C ASP A 146 -24.11 16.96 -9.41
N LYS A 147 -23.80 16.40 -8.23
CA LYS A 147 -22.42 16.12 -7.86
C LYS A 147 -21.93 14.83 -8.52
N VAL A 148 -20.95 14.94 -9.40
CA VAL A 148 -20.26 13.81 -10.01
C VAL A 148 -18.93 13.59 -9.29
N THR A 149 -18.68 12.37 -8.86
CA THR A 149 -17.40 11.98 -8.28
C THR A 149 -16.77 10.89 -9.15
N LEU A 150 -15.55 11.15 -9.60
CA LEU A 150 -14.74 10.18 -10.34
C LEU A 150 -13.63 9.68 -9.42
N GLN A 151 -13.48 8.36 -9.37
CA GLN A 151 -12.38 7.70 -8.68
C GLN A 151 -11.75 6.68 -9.62
N ALA A 152 -10.43 6.76 -9.79
CA ALA A 152 -9.66 5.84 -10.60
C ALA A 152 -8.43 5.39 -9.83
N SER A 153 -8.17 4.09 -9.84
CA SER A 153 -7.01 3.50 -9.17
C SER A 153 -6.34 2.52 -10.10
N TYR A 154 -5.03 2.59 -10.18
CA TYR A 154 -4.20 1.62 -10.86
C TYR A 154 -3.11 1.14 -9.92
N PHE A 155 -2.91 -0.16 -9.85
CA PHE A 155 -1.86 -0.77 -9.04
C PHE A 155 -1.16 -1.87 -9.82
N PHE A 156 0.15 -1.79 -9.89
CA PHE A 156 1.03 -2.79 -10.45
C PHE A 156 1.93 -3.36 -9.36
N ASN A 157 2.06 -4.69 -9.32
CA ASN A 157 2.99 -5.37 -8.43
C ASN A 157 3.65 -6.54 -9.16
N ARG A 158 4.96 -6.61 -9.06
CA ARG A 158 5.77 -7.74 -9.52
C ARG A 158 6.71 -8.14 -8.39
N THR A 159 6.50 -9.31 -7.85
CA THR A 159 7.37 -9.91 -6.83
C THR A 159 8.07 -11.13 -7.42
N THR A 160 9.37 -11.19 -7.30
CA THR A 160 10.18 -12.35 -7.67
C THR A 160 10.82 -12.89 -6.41
N THR A 161 10.50 -14.13 -6.05
CA THR A 161 11.00 -14.77 -4.83
C THR A 161 11.92 -15.92 -5.18
N LYS A 162 13.08 -15.97 -4.55
CA LYS A 162 14.06 -17.06 -4.67
C LYS A 162 14.15 -17.79 -3.34
N ASN A 163 13.89 -19.08 -3.37
CA ASN A 163 13.98 -19.96 -2.23
C ASN A 163 15.18 -20.90 -2.40
N TYR A 164 15.99 -20.97 -1.36
CA TYR A 164 17.06 -21.95 -1.23
C TYR A 164 16.69 -22.88 -0.08
N SER A 165 16.72 -24.18 -0.32
CA SER A 165 16.50 -25.18 0.73
C SER A 165 17.58 -26.24 0.65
N THR A 166 18.24 -26.49 1.76
CA THR A 166 19.16 -27.60 1.93
C THR A 166 18.49 -28.60 2.87
N ILE A 167 18.40 -29.84 2.45
CA ILE A 167 17.81 -30.93 3.25
C ILE A 167 18.89 -31.96 3.49
N ASP A 168 19.35 -32.04 4.73
CA ASP A 168 20.27 -33.10 5.19
C ASP A 168 19.45 -34.24 5.80
N LYS A 169 19.51 -35.41 5.18
CA LYS A 169 18.85 -36.62 5.70
C LYS A 169 19.88 -37.58 6.23
N TRP A 170 19.74 -37.95 7.48
CA TRP A 170 20.56 -38.93 8.14
C TRP A 170 19.79 -40.25 8.21
N TYR A 171 20.34 -41.30 7.64
CA TYR A 171 19.74 -42.62 7.73
C TYR A 171 20.60 -43.46 8.67
N GLU A 172 20.02 -43.90 9.78
CA GLU A 172 20.64 -44.94 10.62
C GLU A 172 20.40 -46.29 9.96
N THR A 173 21.40 -46.82 9.27
CA THR A 173 21.39 -48.17 8.77
C THR A 173 22.40 -49.02 9.59
N PRO A 174 22.19 -50.34 9.72
CA PRO A 174 23.10 -51.18 10.53
C PRO A 174 24.55 -51.17 10.04
N SER A 175 24.85 -50.55 8.90
CA SER A 175 26.21 -50.39 8.34
C SER A 175 26.15 -49.77 6.94
N PRO A 176 26.99 -48.88 6.52
CA PRO A 176 27.51 -47.66 7.14
C PRO A 176 26.49 -46.50 7.12
N ILE A 177 26.77 -45.39 7.80
CA ILE A 177 25.95 -44.18 7.77
C ILE A 177 26.01 -43.60 6.37
N ASP A 178 24.84 -43.56 5.69
CA ASP A 178 24.72 -42.94 4.38
C ASP A 178 24.07 -41.56 4.56
N THR A 179 24.72 -40.50 4.06
CA THR A 179 24.23 -39.13 4.13
C THR A 179 23.79 -38.67 2.75
N LEU A 180 22.52 -38.36 2.62
CA LEU A 180 21.96 -37.75 1.42
C LEU A 180 21.87 -36.24 1.62
N HIS A 181 22.66 -35.47 0.87
CA HIS A 181 22.57 -34.04 0.79
C HIS A 181 21.76 -33.63 -0.43
N THR A 182 20.72 -32.87 -0.24
CA THR A 182 19.85 -32.43 -1.34
C THR A 182 19.67 -30.91 -1.29
N ASP A 183 20.17 -30.22 -2.33
CA ASP A 183 19.97 -28.81 -2.52
C ASP A 183 18.76 -28.58 -3.42
N GLY A 184 17.82 -27.75 -2.97
CA GLY A 184 16.64 -27.38 -3.70
C GLY A 184 16.63 -25.88 -4.06
N TYR A 185 16.37 -25.57 -5.32
CA TYR A 185 16.18 -24.21 -5.78
C TYR A 185 14.78 -24.06 -6.38
N SER A 186 14.04 -23.05 -5.91
CA SER A 186 12.71 -22.68 -6.46
C SER A 186 12.67 -21.20 -6.78
N ASN A 187 12.17 -20.88 -7.97
CA ASN A 187 11.99 -19.52 -8.46
C ASN A 187 10.50 -19.33 -8.81
N ASN A 188 9.82 -18.40 -8.14
CA ASN A 188 8.44 -18.00 -8.37
C ASN A 188 8.34 -16.52 -8.77
#